data_43f4d13e0e677975f54cb7bcb443785f
#
_entry.id   43f4d13e0e677975f54cb7bcb443785f
#
_cell.length_a   1.000
_cell.length_b   1.000
_cell.length_c   1.000
_cell.angle_alpha   90.00
_cell.angle_beta   90.00
_cell.angle_gamma   90.00
#
_symmetry.space_group_name_H-M   'P 1'
#
loop_
_entity.id
_entity.type
_entity.pdbx_description
1 polymer ?
#
loop_
_entity_poly.entity_id
_entity_poly.type
_entity_poly.pdbx_seq_one_letter_code
_entity_poly.pdbx_strand_id
1 'polypeptide(L)'
;GPLCFKHGVTGDYVLELEWVDDEGGIQRQGRAAYDLPGLLIGSEGTLGLVTGARLRLLPLPRHRAALLAHFPGVEPLAEAVSEAVASGAVPARMEFMDPACAGAVEDYLRMGMPRGRAILLVESAGEAADLVEEELSLVEASARRHGAEVVRAAGEAEAEALWRARRAVSPALGRIRPKRVNEDIAVPRSALPQVVREIEALGKAFGLVVV
;
A
#
# COMPACT_ATOMS: atom_id res chain seq x y z
N GLY A 1 -0.14 -5.73 2.37
CA GLY A 1 0.75 -5.38 1.26
C GLY A 1 0.08 -4.54 0.19
N PRO A 2 0.81 -3.92 -0.75
CA PRO A 2 0.26 -2.93 -1.70
C PRO A 2 -0.79 -3.50 -2.66
N LEU A 3 -0.86 -4.81 -2.83
CA LEU A 3 -1.82 -5.50 -3.72
C LEU A 3 -3.10 -5.96 -3.00
N CYS A 4 -3.20 -5.76 -1.69
CA CYS A 4 -4.32 -6.31 -0.89
C CYS A 4 -5.68 -5.80 -1.32
N PHE A 5 -5.75 -4.56 -1.81
CA PHE A 5 -7.01 -3.95 -2.18
C PHE A 5 -7.73 -4.69 -3.31
N LYS A 6 -7.00 -5.09 -4.35
CA LYS A 6 -7.56 -5.82 -5.50
C LYS A 6 -7.56 -7.33 -5.30
N HIS A 7 -6.52 -7.86 -4.66
CA HIS A 7 -6.24 -9.30 -4.66
C HIS A 7 -6.45 -9.98 -3.30
N GLY A 8 -6.78 -9.25 -2.24
CA GLY A 8 -6.85 -9.81 -0.89
C GLY A 8 -5.47 -9.98 -0.25
N VAL A 9 -5.42 -10.72 0.84
CA VAL A 9 -4.19 -10.92 1.62
C VAL A 9 -3.47 -12.21 1.23
N THR A 10 -2.19 -12.32 1.56
CA THR A 10 -1.39 -13.53 1.27
C THR A 10 -2.03 -14.80 1.83
N GLY A 11 -2.69 -14.70 2.98
CA GLY A 11 -3.43 -15.81 3.57
C GLY A 11 -4.47 -16.46 2.67
N ASP A 12 -5.11 -15.68 1.78
CA ASP A 12 -6.12 -16.19 0.84
C ASP A 12 -5.52 -17.11 -0.24
N TYR A 13 -4.21 -17.07 -0.40
CA TYR A 13 -3.45 -17.83 -1.40
C TYR A 13 -2.70 -19.01 -0.82
N VAL A 14 -2.61 -19.15 0.50
CA VAL A 14 -1.93 -20.27 1.16
C VAL A 14 -2.78 -21.52 1.01
N LEU A 15 -2.24 -22.53 0.36
CA LEU A 15 -2.84 -23.85 0.18
C LEU A 15 -2.36 -24.85 1.25
N GLU A 16 -1.11 -24.69 1.68
CA GLU A 16 -0.46 -25.57 2.63
C GLU A 16 0.67 -24.82 3.34
N LEU A 17 0.90 -25.11 4.60
CA LEU A 17 2.07 -24.66 5.37
C LEU A 17 2.91 -25.83 5.86
N GLU A 18 4.21 -25.59 5.94
CA GLU A 18 5.16 -26.36 6.72
C GLU A 18 5.69 -25.45 7.83
N TRP A 19 5.71 -25.97 9.06
CA TRP A 19 6.19 -25.21 10.21
C TRP A 19 6.87 -26.12 11.24
N VAL A 20 7.71 -25.53 12.07
CA VAL A 20 8.27 -26.16 13.27
C VAL A 20 7.40 -25.78 14.46
N ASP A 21 6.93 -26.78 15.22
CA ASP A 21 6.16 -26.59 16.44
C ASP A 21 7.05 -26.28 17.66
N ASP A 22 6.46 -26.15 18.84
CA ASP A 22 7.16 -25.84 20.10
C ASP A 22 8.00 -27.01 20.64
N GLU A 23 7.75 -28.23 20.18
CA GLU A 23 8.55 -29.42 20.51
C GLU A 23 9.73 -29.62 19.52
N GLY A 24 9.83 -28.78 18.49
CA GLY A 24 10.84 -28.88 17.43
C GLY A 24 10.47 -29.85 16.30
N GLY A 25 9.23 -30.34 16.30
CA GLY A 25 8.68 -31.22 15.28
C GLY A 25 8.33 -30.45 14.01
N ILE A 26 8.64 -31.04 12.84
CA ILE A 26 8.24 -30.47 11.55
C ILE A 26 6.81 -30.95 11.23
N GLN A 27 5.90 -30.02 11.11
CA GLN A 27 4.52 -30.24 10.75
C GLN A 27 4.26 -29.75 9.32
N ARG A 28 3.31 -30.42 8.63
CA ARG A 28 2.90 -30.01 7.27
C ARG A 28 1.43 -30.29 7.08
N GLN A 29 0.64 -29.25 6.74
CA GLN A 29 -0.79 -29.40 6.57
C GLN A 29 -1.36 -28.39 5.57
N GLY A 30 -2.34 -28.87 4.78
CA GLY A 30 -3.23 -28.04 3.97
C GLY A 30 -4.52 -27.69 4.72
N ARG A 31 -5.40 -26.89 4.07
CA ARG A 31 -6.65 -26.37 4.65
C ARG A 31 -7.83 -27.34 4.61
N ALA A 32 -7.62 -28.58 4.12
CA ALA A 32 -8.74 -29.49 3.81
C ALA A 32 -9.43 -30.12 5.04
N ALA A 33 -8.80 -30.09 6.21
CA ALA A 33 -9.38 -30.64 7.46
C ALA A 33 -9.61 -29.51 8.49
N TYR A 34 -8.81 -29.50 9.57
CA TYR A 34 -8.76 -28.31 10.43
C TYR A 34 -7.86 -27.27 9.79
N ASP A 35 -8.33 -26.03 9.66
CA ASP A 35 -7.55 -24.94 9.06
C ASP A 35 -6.45 -24.43 9.99
N LEU A 36 -5.50 -25.30 10.36
CA LEU A 36 -4.31 -24.91 11.12
C LEU A 36 -3.46 -23.87 10.38
N PRO A 37 -3.29 -23.95 9.04
CA PRO A 37 -2.67 -22.84 8.31
C PRO A 37 -3.35 -21.50 8.56
N GLY A 38 -4.68 -21.44 8.61
CA GLY A 38 -5.42 -20.20 8.92
C GLY A 38 -5.17 -19.67 10.32
N LEU A 39 -4.91 -20.56 11.30
CA LEU A 39 -4.52 -20.17 12.65
C LEU A 39 -3.08 -19.65 12.73
N LEU A 40 -2.16 -20.27 11.98
CA LEU A 40 -0.74 -19.91 11.96
C LEU A 40 -0.48 -18.61 11.18
N ILE A 41 -1.27 -18.34 10.13
CA ILE A 41 -1.15 -17.12 9.34
C ILE A 41 -1.51 -15.90 10.20
N GLY A 42 -0.57 -14.96 10.33
CA GLY A 42 -0.73 -13.79 11.19
C GLY A 42 -0.35 -14.01 12.65
N SER A 43 0.12 -15.18 13.04
CA SER A 43 0.56 -15.45 14.40
C SER A 43 1.92 -14.84 14.76
N GLU A 44 2.63 -14.26 13.81
CA GLU A 44 3.95 -13.63 14.00
C GLU A 44 4.98 -14.54 14.70
N GLY A 45 4.89 -15.85 14.45
CA GLY A 45 5.81 -16.85 15.04
C GLY A 45 5.44 -17.27 16.47
N THR A 46 4.32 -16.82 17.03
CA THR A 46 3.91 -17.17 18.41
C THR A 46 3.32 -18.58 18.53
N LEU A 47 2.88 -19.18 17.42
CA LEU A 47 2.28 -20.53 17.39
C LEU A 47 3.14 -21.54 16.65
N GLY A 48 4.30 -21.15 16.12
CA GLY A 48 5.22 -21.98 15.40
C GLY A 48 6.03 -21.19 14.37
N LEU A 49 7.14 -21.75 13.93
CA LEU A 49 8.03 -21.12 12.94
C LEU A 49 7.71 -21.67 11.54
N VAL A 50 7.09 -20.87 10.68
CA VAL A 50 6.81 -21.26 9.29
C VAL A 50 8.12 -21.38 8.50
N THR A 51 8.36 -22.56 7.91
CA THR A 51 9.56 -22.90 7.12
C THR A 51 9.26 -23.07 5.64
N GLY A 52 8.00 -23.34 5.27
CA GLY A 52 7.59 -23.52 3.89
C GLY A 52 6.12 -23.23 3.67
N ALA A 53 5.77 -22.83 2.46
CA ALA A 53 4.40 -22.62 2.06
C ALA A 53 4.16 -23.04 0.59
N ARG A 54 3.00 -23.65 0.33
CA ARG A 54 2.48 -23.86 -1.01
C ARG A 54 1.41 -22.81 -1.28
N LEU A 55 1.62 -22.02 -2.32
CA LEU A 55 0.76 -20.88 -2.65
C LEU A 55 0.04 -21.12 -3.98
N ARG A 56 -1.21 -20.66 -4.06
CA ARG A 56 -1.90 -20.45 -5.33
C ARG A 56 -1.29 -19.22 -6.03
N LEU A 57 -0.90 -19.36 -7.27
CA LEU A 57 -0.38 -18.25 -8.08
C LEU A 57 -1.49 -17.64 -8.94
N LEU A 58 -1.34 -16.37 -9.24
CA LEU A 58 -2.14 -15.66 -10.24
C LEU A 58 -1.30 -15.43 -11.50
N PRO A 59 -1.90 -15.40 -12.69
CA PRO A 59 -1.22 -14.96 -13.89
C PRO A 59 -0.75 -13.52 -13.73
N LEU A 60 0.38 -13.18 -14.35
CA LEU A 60 0.83 -11.79 -14.42
C LEU A 60 -0.10 -11.00 -15.35
N PRO A 61 -0.52 -9.80 -14.97
CA PRO A 61 -1.37 -8.97 -15.83
C PRO A 61 -0.61 -8.56 -17.09
N ARG A 62 -1.30 -8.56 -18.25
CA ARG A 62 -0.70 -8.19 -19.53
C ARG A 62 -0.51 -6.69 -19.70
N HIS A 63 -1.39 -5.91 -19.05
CA HIS A 63 -1.41 -4.46 -19.17
C HIS A 63 -1.29 -3.84 -17.79
N ARG A 64 -0.49 -2.78 -17.71
CA ARG A 64 -0.29 -1.98 -16.49
C ARG A 64 -0.20 -0.52 -16.89
N ALA A 65 -0.80 0.35 -16.08
CA ALA A 65 -0.65 1.78 -16.17
C ALA A 65 -0.57 2.37 -14.77
N ALA A 66 0.21 3.42 -14.60
CA ALA A 66 0.41 4.05 -13.30
C ALA A 66 0.28 5.57 -13.38
N LEU A 67 -0.10 6.17 -12.27
CA LEU A 67 -0.08 7.62 -12.10
C LEU A 67 0.50 8.01 -10.74
N LEU A 68 0.99 9.23 -10.72
CA LEU A 68 1.39 9.97 -9.53
C LEU A 68 0.51 11.21 -9.42
N ALA A 69 -0.10 11.41 -8.25
CA ALA A 69 -0.90 12.59 -7.98
C ALA A 69 -0.33 13.35 -6.78
N HIS A 70 -0.11 14.66 -6.94
CA HIS A 70 0.40 15.58 -5.93
C HIS A 70 -0.73 16.43 -5.37
N PHE A 71 -1.08 16.22 -4.12
CA PHE A 71 -2.18 16.92 -3.44
C PHE A 71 -1.67 18.05 -2.56
N PRO A 72 -2.49 19.09 -2.31
CA PRO A 72 -2.14 20.16 -1.36
C PRO A 72 -2.02 19.68 0.09
N GLY A 73 -2.57 18.51 0.42
CA GLY A 73 -2.52 17.91 1.75
C GLY A 73 -3.10 16.50 1.77
N VAL A 74 -3.08 15.85 2.92
CA VAL A 74 -3.55 14.45 3.06
C VAL A 74 -5.08 14.38 3.09
N GLU A 75 -5.78 15.39 3.61
CA GLU A 75 -7.25 15.40 3.66
C GLU A 75 -7.88 15.34 2.26
N PRO A 76 -7.57 16.25 1.29
CA PRO A 76 -8.10 16.14 -0.06
C PRO A 76 -7.66 14.86 -0.78
N LEU A 77 -6.48 14.32 -0.46
CA LEU A 77 -6.05 13.02 -0.97
C LEU A 77 -6.97 11.89 -0.47
N ALA A 78 -7.26 11.85 0.83
CA ALA A 78 -8.12 10.83 1.42
C ALA A 78 -9.56 10.89 0.88
N GLU A 79 -10.08 12.11 0.65
CA GLU A 79 -11.38 12.32 0.00
C GLU A 79 -11.39 11.81 -1.44
N ALA A 80 -10.34 12.12 -2.21
CA ALA A 80 -10.18 11.64 -3.59
C ALA A 80 -10.12 10.11 -3.66
N VAL A 81 -9.40 9.46 -2.76
CA VAL A 81 -9.32 8.00 -2.68
C VAL A 81 -10.71 7.41 -2.37
N SER A 82 -11.42 7.99 -1.39
CA SER A 82 -12.76 7.53 -1.02
C SER A 82 -13.75 7.66 -2.18
N GLU A 83 -13.72 8.76 -2.90
CA GLU A 83 -14.57 9.00 -4.07
C GLU A 83 -14.23 8.06 -5.24
N ALA A 84 -12.93 7.88 -5.56
CA ALA A 84 -12.51 6.98 -6.63
C ALA A 84 -12.99 5.55 -6.39
N VAL A 85 -12.83 5.07 -5.15
CA VAL A 85 -13.29 3.72 -4.76
C VAL A 85 -14.82 3.62 -4.79
N ALA A 86 -15.53 4.64 -4.33
CA ALA A 86 -16.99 4.67 -4.40
C ALA A 86 -17.51 4.69 -5.86
N SER A 87 -16.73 5.24 -6.80
CA SER A 87 -17.00 5.23 -8.23
C SER A 87 -16.70 3.88 -8.92
N GLY A 88 -16.22 2.88 -8.18
CA GLY A 88 -15.96 1.54 -8.69
C GLY A 88 -14.50 1.25 -9.06
N ALA A 89 -13.57 2.18 -8.85
CA ALA A 89 -12.14 1.91 -9.08
C ALA A 89 -11.60 0.87 -8.08
N VAL A 90 -10.93 -0.16 -8.59
CA VAL A 90 -10.28 -1.22 -7.81
C VAL A 90 -8.84 -1.43 -8.32
N PRO A 91 -7.99 -0.39 -8.24
CA PRO A 91 -6.63 -0.47 -8.77
C PRO A 91 -5.81 -1.57 -8.09
N ALA A 92 -4.83 -2.09 -8.82
CA ALA A 92 -3.95 -3.14 -8.32
C ALA A 92 -3.14 -2.68 -7.11
N ARG A 93 -2.71 -1.41 -7.13
CA ARG A 93 -2.00 -0.76 -6.02
C ARG A 93 -2.48 0.67 -5.86
N MET A 94 -2.65 1.09 -4.62
CA MET A 94 -2.95 2.47 -4.26
C MET A 94 -2.29 2.78 -2.93
N GLU A 95 -1.30 3.65 -2.95
CA GLU A 95 -0.47 3.98 -1.79
C GLU A 95 -0.28 5.49 -1.69
N PHE A 96 -0.31 6.04 -0.49
CA PHE A 96 -0.03 7.45 -0.32
C PHE A 96 1.10 7.72 0.67
N MET A 97 1.67 8.88 0.56
CA MET A 97 2.66 9.45 1.48
C MET A 97 2.20 10.85 1.87
N ASP A 98 2.27 11.16 3.14
CA ASP A 98 2.06 12.51 3.62
C ASP A 98 3.20 13.45 3.18
N PRO A 99 3.06 14.78 3.34
CA PRO A 99 4.11 15.73 2.92
C PRO A 99 5.47 15.52 3.61
N ALA A 100 5.48 15.06 4.87
CA ALA A 100 6.72 14.83 5.62
C ALA A 100 7.44 13.59 5.10
N CYS A 101 6.71 12.52 4.89
CA CYS A 101 7.23 11.28 4.28
C CYS A 101 7.74 11.53 2.86
N ALA A 102 6.95 12.22 2.01
CA ALA A 102 7.34 12.56 0.65
C ALA A 102 8.61 13.42 0.62
N GLY A 103 8.72 14.41 1.51
CA GLY A 103 9.92 15.22 1.68
C GLY A 103 11.14 14.41 2.07
N ALA A 104 10.99 13.46 2.98
CA ALA A 104 12.07 12.56 3.39
C ALA A 104 12.57 11.67 2.22
N VAL A 105 11.64 11.15 1.41
CA VAL A 105 11.96 10.36 0.22
C VAL A 105 12.67 11.22 -0.83
N GLU A 106 12.23 12.47 -1.03
CA GLU A 106 12.89 13.41 -1.94
C GLU A 106 14.33 13.72 -1.49
N ASP A 107 14.54 13.98 -0.19
CA ASP A 107 15.89 14.21 0.36
C ASP A 107 16.81 13.00 0.18
N TYR A 108 16.22 11.81 0.20
CA TYR A 108 16.95 10.53 0.05
C TYR A 108 17.29 10.21 -1.41
N LEU A 109 16.33 10.34 -2.33
CA LEU A 109 16.46 9.91 -3.73
C LEU A 109 16.74 11.04 -4.71
N ARG A 110 16.37 12.29 -4.39
CA ARG A 110 16.51 13.47 -5.25
C ARG A 110 15.87 13.30 -6.64
N MET A 111 14.59 12.93 -6.62
CA MET A 111 13.80 12.66 -7.83
C MET A 111 13.13 13.92 -8.42
N GLY A 112 13.23 15.07 -7.76
CA GLY A 112 12.56 16.31 -8.17
C GLY A 112 11.10 16.40 -7.76
N MET A 113 10.67 15.64 -6.73
CA MET A 113 9.31 15.69 -6.25
C MET A 113 9.01 17.03 -5.55
N PRO A 114 7.82 17.62 -5.77
CA PRO A 114 7.45 18.88 -5.14
C PRO A 114 7.34 18.73 -3.62
N ARG A 115 7.89 19.70 -2.89
CA ARG A 115 7.86 19.72 -1.42
C ARG A 115 6.52 20.21 -0.87
N GLY A 116 6.16 19.76 0.31
CA GLY A 116 4.93 20.19 1.00
C GLY A 116 3.64 19.65 0.37
N ARG A 117 3.75 18.64 -0.48
CA ARG A 117 2.63 17.96 -1.11
C ARG A 117 2.47 16.54 -0.57
N ALA A 118 1.23 16.12 -0.36
CA ALA A 118 0.93 14.70 -0.18
C ALA A 118 0.92 14.02 -1.55
N ILE A 119 1.36 12.77 -1.60
CA ILE A 119 1.54 12.03 -2.84
C ILE A 119 0.67 10.78 -2.83
N LEU A 120 -0.08 10.56 -3.91
CA LEU A 120 -0.79 9.31 -4.18
C LEU A 120 -0.16 8.62 -5.38
N LEU A 121 0.23 7.37 -5.19
CA LEU A 121 0.75 6.46 -6.21
C LEU A 121 -0.34 5.43 -6.52
N VAL A 122 -0.69 5.28 -7.78
CA VAL A 122 -1.70 4.32 -8.22
C VAL A 122 -1.19 3.52 -9.41
N GLU A 123 -1.45 2.22 -9.39
CA GLU A 123 -1.24 1.33 -10.53
C GLU A 123 -2.51 0.54 -10.79
N SER A 124 -3.04 0.64 -11.98
CA SER A 124 -4.04 -0.26 -12.50
C SER A 124 -3.38 -1.38 -13.30
N ALA A 125 -3.90 -2.59 -13.21
CA ALA A 125 -3.35 -3.76 -13.91
C ALA A 125 -4.44 -4.78 -14.21
N GLY A 126 -4.39 -5.36 -15.43
CA GLY A 126 -5.39 -6.32 -15.90
C GLY A 126 -5.03 -6.95 -17.24
N GLU A 127 -5.99 -7.73 -17.77
CA GLU A 127 -5.84 -8.43 -19.05
C GLU A 127 -6.24 -7.59 -20.28
N ALA A 128 -7.04 -6.53 -20.09
CA ALA A 128 -7.53 -5.65 -21.13
C ALA A 128 -7.02 -4.22 -20.92
N ALA A 129 -6.37 -3.65 -21.93
CA ALA A 129 -5.75 -2.33 -21.85
C ALA A 129 -6.76 -1.20 -21.62
N ASP A 130 -7.91 -1.27 -22.29
CA ASP A 130 -9.01 -0.32 -22.18
C ASP A 130 -9.58 -0.25 -20.75
N LEU A 131 -9.77 -1.39 -20.10
CA LEU A 131 -10.24 -1.45 -18.71
C LEU A 131 -9.20 -0.89 -17.72
N VAL A 132 -7.91 -1.13 -17.98
CA VAL A 132 -6.82 -0.57 -17.17
C VAL A 132 -6.79 0.95 -17.28
N GLU A 133 -6.97 1.49 -18.48
CA GLU A 133 -7.01 2.94 -18.74
C GLU A 133 -8.28 3.59 -18.18
N GLU A 134 -9.43 2.94 -18.30
CA GLU A 134 -10.69 3.40 -17.72
C GLU A 134 -10.60 3.50 -16.20
N GLU A 135 -10.12 2.45 -15.53
CA GLU A 135 -9.94 2.42 -14.09
C GLU A 135 -9.00 3.54 -13.62
N LEU A 136 -7.86 3.73 -14.31
CA LEU A 136 -6.91 4.79 -13.97
C LEU A 136 -7.51 6.19 -14.20
N SER A 137 -8.35 6.34 -15.21
CA SER A 137 -9.05 7.58 -15.52
C SER A 137 -10.08 7.96 -14.46
N LEU A 138 -10.75 6.99 -13.84
CA LEU A 138 -11.64 7.24 -12.69
C LEU A 138 -10.86 7.83 -11.51
N VAL A 139 -9.70 7.25 -11.20
CA VAL A 139 -8.84 7.75 -10.12
C VAL A 139 -8.28 9.13 -10.45
N GLU A 140 -7.81 9.35 -11.68
CA GLU A 140 -7.31 10.64 -12.12
C GLU A 140 -8.37 11.74 -12.04
N ALA A 141 -9.58 11.45 -12.50
CA ALA A 141 -10.69 12.41 -12.46
C ALA A 141 -11.04 12.81 -11.02
N SER A 142 -11.07 11.83 -10.10
CA SER A 142 -11.27 12.12 -8.68
C SER A 142 -10.12 12.94 -8.10
N ALA A 143 -8.87 12.56 -8.36
CA ALA A 143 -7.70 13.28 -7.86
C ALA A 143 -7.72 14.75 -8.31
N ARG A 144 -8.01 15.02 -9.59
CA ARG A 144 -8.09 16.38 -10.13
C ARG A 144 -9.22 17.20 -9.51
N ARG A 145 -10.39 16.61 -9.23
CA ARG A 145 -11.50 17.31 -8.53
C ARG A 145 -11.09 17.75 -7.12
N HIS A 146 -10.21 17.00 -6.47
CA HIS A 146 -9.67 17.33 -5.14
C HIS A 146 -8.34 18.13 -5.20
N GLY A 147 -8.06 18.80 -6.32
CA GLY A 147 -6.97 19.75 -6.46
C GLY A 147 -5.59 19.13 -6.68
N ALA A 148 -5.52 17.88 -7.10
CA ALA A 148 -4.25 17.25 -7.40
C ALA A 148 -3.71 17.64 -8.78
N GLU A 149 -2.39 17.77 -8.85
CA GLU A 149 -1.62 17.72 -10.09
C GLU A 149 -1.29 16.26 -10.39
N VAL A 150 -1.75 15.75 -11.54
CA VAL A 150 -1.61 14.33 -11.89
C VAL A 150 -0.65 14.17 -13.06
N VAL A 151 0.28 13.22 -12.91
CA VAL A 151 1.23 12.80 -13.95
C VAL A 151 1.04 11.31 -14.17
N ARG A 152 0.76 10.90 -15.41
CA ARG A 152 0.76 9.49 -15.81
C ARG A 152 2.16 9.05 -16.18
N ALA A 153 2.54 7.85 -15.77
CA ALA A 153 3.79 7.26 -16.20
C ALA A 153 3.72 6.94 -17.72
N ALA A 154 4.74 7.38 -18.48
CA ALA A 154 4.81 7.16 -19.92
C ALA A 154 5.19 5.71 -20.29
N GLY A 155 5.31 4.82 -19.33
CA GLY A 155 5.60 3.40 -19.53
C GLY A 155 6.13 2.71 -18.29
N GLU A 156 6.53 1.45 -18.46
CA GLU A 156 6.93 0.58 -17.35
C GLU A 156 8.13 1.10 -16.55
N ALA A 157 9.11 1.73 -17.21
CA ALA A 157 10.29 2.26 -16.55
C ALA A 157 9.97 3.43 -15.60
N GLU A 158 9.06 4.33 -15.99
CA GLU A 158 8.58 5.41 -15.12
C GLU A 158 7.70 4.87 -13.99
N ALA A 159 6.79 3.94 -14.29
CA ALA A 159 5.98 3.29 -13.27
C ALA A 159 6.87 2.62 -12.20
N GLU A 160 7.90 1.89 -12.61
CA GLU A 160 8.85 1.26 -11.68
C GLU A 160 9.65 2.31 -10.88
N ALA A 161 9.99 3.45 -11.47
CA ALA A 161 10.64 4.55 -10.75
C ALA A 161 9.75 5.10 -9.63
N LEU A 162 8.43 5.26 -9.87
CA LEU A 162 7.47 5.67 -8.86
C LEU A 162 7.42 4.68 -7.68
N TRP A 163 7.36 3.38 -7.97
CA TRP A 163 7.36 2.35 -6.93
C TRP A 163 8.70 2.24 -6.19
N ARG A 164 9.81 2.63 -6.80
CA ARG A 164 11.11 2.75 -6.12
C ARG A 164 11.06 3.84 -5.04
N ALA A 165 10.40 4.97 -5.30
CA ALA A 165 10.17 6.02 -4.30
C ALA A 165 9.42 5.46 -3.08
N ARG A 166 8.35 4.68 -3.31
CA ARG A 166 7.58 4.03 -2.21
C ARG A 166 8.46 3.05 -1.40
N ARG A 167 9.29 2.26 -2.04
CA ARG A 167 10.21 1.34 -1.34
C ARG A 167 11.28 2.06 -0.52
N ALA A 168 11.61 3.29 -0.87
CA ALA A 168 12.60 4.10 -0.16
C ALA A 168 12.07 4.77 1.12
N VAL A 169 10.77 4.72 1.42
CA VAL A 169 10.16 5.33 2.61
C VAL A 169 10.88 4.90 3.89
N SER A 170 11.02 3.61 4.13
CA SER A 170 11.62 3.10 5.36
C SER A 170 13.08 3.56 5.56
N PRO A 171 14.01 3.43 4.59
CA PRO A 171 15.37 3.95 4.75
C PRO A 171 15.41 5.49 4.80
N ALA A 172 14.53 6.20 4.12
CA ALA A 172 14.46 7.66 4.16
C ALA A 172 14.08 8.17 5.56
N LEU A 173 13.03 7.61 6.15
CA LEU A 173 12.57 7.95 7.51
C LEU A 173 13.62 7.62 8.57
N GLY A 174 14.38 6.55 8.39
CA GLY A 174 15.49 6.19 9.28
C GLY A 174 16.58 7.26 9.39
N ARG A 175 16.70 8.16 8.39
CA ARG A 175 17.63 9.30 8.44
C ARG A 175 17.10 10.47 9.27
N ILE A 176 15.78 10.62 9.37
CA ILE A 176 15.17 11.68 10.18
C ILE A 176 15.26 11.32 11.66
N ARG A 177 14.87 10.12 12.02
CA ARG A 177 14.89 9.59 13.40
C ARG A 177 15.35 8.14 13.39
N PRO A 178 16.46 7.80 14.04
CA PRO A 178 16.98 6.44 14.09
C PRO A 178 16.10 5.51 14.93
N LYS A 179 15.39 6.06 15.93
CA LYS A 179 14.40 5.32 16.71
C LYS A 179 13.01 5.71 16.26
N ARG A 180 12.25 4.75 15.84
CA ARG A 180 10.85 4.90 15.42
C ARG A 180 10.04 3.74 15.96
N VAL A 181 8.77 4.00 16.21
CA VAL A 181 7.73 2.99 16.41
C VAL A 181 6.95 2.90 15.11
N ASN A 182 6.72 1.70 14.62
CA ASN A 182 5.94 1.46 13.43
C ASN A 182 4.68 0.71 13.86
N GLU A 183 3.53 1.32 13.61
CA GLU A 183 2.23 0.74 13.95
C GLU A 183 1.37 0.73 12.68
N ASP A 184 0.66 -0.38 12.48
CA ASP A 184 -0.28 -0.55 11.38
C ASP A 184 -1.70 -0.51 11.92
N ILE A 185 -2.54 0.34 11.33
CA ILE A 185 -3.96 0.41 11.64
C ILE A 185 -4.78 0.11 10.39
N ALA A 186 -5.94 -0.50 10.58
CA ALA A 186 -6.91 -0.72 9.53
C ALA A 186 -8.23 -0.03 9.88
N VAL A 187 -8.76 0.75 8.95
CA VAL A 187 -10.01 1.49 9.13
C VAL A 187 -10.93 1.30 7.93
N PRO A 188 -12.25 1.45 8.08
CA PRO A 188 -13.15 1.56 6.94
C PRO A 188 -12.72 2.73 6.03
N ARG A 189 -12.78 2.54 4.71
CA ARG A 189 -12.33 3.56 3.74
C ARG A 189 -13.02 4.91 3.93
N SER A 190 -14.31 4.90 4.26
CA SER A 190 -15.08 6.12 4.56
C SER A 190 -14.58 6.87 5.80
N ALA A 191 -13.86 6.22 6.71
CA ALA A 191 -13.29 6.84 7.89
C ALA A 191 -11.88 7.41 7.63
N LEU A 192 -11.24 7.09 6.50
CA LEU A 192 -9.87 7.49 6.20
C LEU A 192 -9.61 9.00 6.38
N PRO A 193 -10.45 9.93 5.84
CA PRO A 193 -10.22 11.36 6.02
C PRO A 193 -10.24 11.80 7.50
N GLN A 194 -11.16 11.23 8.29
CA GLN A 194 -11.26 11.53 9.72
C GLN A 194 -10.03 11.02 10.47
N VAL A 195 -9.64 9.78 10.26
CA VAL A 195 -8.51 9.13 10.96
C VAL A 195 -7.21 9.87 10.67
N VAL A 196 -6.98 10.29 9.43
CA VAL A 196 -5.80 11.09 9.07
C VAL A 196 -5.75 12.39 9.86
N ARG A 197 -6.86 13.13 9.96
CA ARG A 197 -6.93 14.35 10.77
C ARG A 197 -6.62 14.09 12.25
N GLU A 198 -7.17 13.03 12.80
CA GLU A 198 -6.94 12.65 14.20
C GLU A 198 -5.48 12.30 14.47
N ILE A 199 -4.84 11.54 13.57
CA ILE A 199 -3.41 11.19 13.66
C ILE A 199 -2.53 12.45 13.60
N GLU A 200 -2.81 13.38 12.68
CA GLU A 200 -2.10 14.66 12.62
C GLU A 200 -2.28 15.49 13.90
N ALA A 201 -3.50 15.54 14.43
CA ALA A 201 -3.79 16.26 15.69
C ALA A 201 -3.05 15.65 16.87
N LEU A 202 -3.01 14.33 16.99
CA LEU A 202 -2.25 13.60 18.01
C LEU A 202 -0.75 13.88 17.87
N GLY A 203 -0.19 13.81 16.67
CA GLY A 203 1.21 14.15 16.41
C GLY A 203 1.56 15.54 16.92
N LYS A 204 0.72 16.54 16.60
CA LYS A 204 0.90 17.93 17.09
C LYS A 204 0.77 18.03 18.60
N ALA A 205 -0.23 17.38 19.21
CA ALA A 205 -0.46 17.44 20.66
C ALA A 205 0.68 16.86 21.48
N PHE A 206 1.33 15.81 20.99
CA PHE A 206 2.44 15.13 21.67
C PHE A 206 3.84 15.55 21.18
N GLY A 207 3.94 16.49 20.24
CA GLY A 207 5.23 16.91 19.67
C GLY A 207 5.96 15.78 18.91
N LEU A 208 5.21 14.83 18.37
CA LEU A 208 5.72 13.70 17.60
C LEU A 208 5.74 14.02 16.10
N VAL A 209 6.76 13.51 15.42
CA VAL A 209 6.73 13.40 13.95
C VAL A 209 5.99 12.11 13.62
N VAL A 210 4.77 12.26 13.09
CA VAL A 210 3.96 11.17 12.59
C VAL A 210 3.96 11.25 11.07
N VAL A 211 4.20 10.13 10.39
CA VAL A 211 4.33 10.03 8.94
C VAL A 211 3.66 8.74 8.45
#